data_ac207f8d260e1881b101e79d2cc40deb
#
_entry.id   ac207f8d260e1881b101e79d2cc40deb
#
_cell.length_a   1.000
_cell.length_b   1.000
_cell.length_c   1.000
_cell.angle_alpha   90.00
_cell.angle_beta   90.00
_cell.angle_gamma   90.00
#
_symmetry.space_group_name_H-M   'P 1'
#
loop_
_entity.id
_entity.type
_entity.pdbx_description
1 polymer ?
#
loop_
_entity_poly.entity_id
_entity_poly.type
_entity_poly.pdbx_seq_one_letter_code
_entity_poly.pdbx_strand_id
1 'polypeptide(L)'
;MLKIYAPYVENTNCTPDEIVPPLAEYIQRIDRYTYGRGWIMTEIDSATAGFCLLTERGVEQTDRFTADIQLYVAPEYQRRGVGASLYSLMLAIMHHANYRRVTAHIALPNDAARAFHEKMGFRPVREENGVLLMEREIEPENPDAERFTKPYLIENEDYERAREQAATLVRGAAR
;
A
#
# COMPACT_ATOMS: atom_id res chain seq x y z
N MET A 1 9.67 1.08 -10.94
CA MET A 1 8.82 1.88 -10.05
C MET A 1 8.75 3.36 -10.48
N LEU A 2 9.87 4.11 -10.62
CA LEU A 2 9.82 5.55 -10.96
C LEU A 2 9.04 5.86 -12.25
N LYS A 3 9.16 5.03 -13.30
CA LYS A 3 8.38 5.19 -14.56
C LYS A 3 6.86 5.09 -14.33
N ILE A 4 6.42 4.35 -13.32
CA ILE A 4 5.00 4.27 -12.94
C ILE A 4 4.61 5.47 -12.08
N TYR A 5 5.50 5.93 -11.22
CA TYR A 5 5.27 7.03 -10.28
C TYR A 5 5.21 8.40 -10.98
N ALA A 6 6.11 8.64 -11.94
CA ALA A 6 6.24 9.93 -12.62
C ALA A 6 4.92 10.46 -13.22
N PRO A 7 4.10 9.68 -13.96
CA PRO A 7 2.81 10.15 -14.47
C PRO A 7 1.83 10.61 -13.37
N TYR A 8 1.89 10.04 -12.17
CA TYR A 8 1.06 10.49 -11.06
C TYR A 8 1.51 11.85 -10.54
N VAL A 9 2.82 12.11 -10.49
CA VAL A 9 3.37 13.43 -10.12
C VAL A 9 3.00 14.48 -11.16
N GLU A 10 3.18 14.16 -12.43
CA GLU A 10 3.01 15.12 -13.54
C GLU A 10 1.56 15.46 -13.86
N ASN A 11 0.64 14.51 -13.66
CA ASN A 11 -0.73 14.61 -14.20
C ASN A 11 -1.82 14.53 -13.14
N THR A 12 -1.46 14.39 -11.87
CA THR A 12 -2.44 14.25 -10.79
C THR A 12 -1.99 15.00 -9.53
N ASN A 13 -2.89 15.11 -8.56
CA ASN A 13 -2.59 15.60 -7.22
C ASN A 13 -2.43 14.44 -6.20
N CYS A 14 -2.27 13.20 -6.69
CA CYS A 14 -2.30 11.99 -5.84
C CYS A 14 -0.97 11.72 -5.13
N THR A 15 0.08 12.50 -5.39
CA THR A 15 1.40 12.33 -4.79
C THR A 15 1.76 13.54 -3.93
N PRO A 16 2.64 13.36 -2.91
CA PRO A 16 3.15 14.49 -2.16
C PRO A 16 4.22 15.31 -2.94
N ASP A 17 4.75 14.77 -4.03
CA ASP A 17 5.76 15.42 -4.84
C ASP A 17 5.11 16.35 -5.89
N GLU A 18 5.63 17.56 -6.01
CA GLU A 18 5.25 18.52 -7.08
C GLU A 18 6.08 18.33 -8.35
N ILE A 19 7.25 17.73 -8.23
CA ILE A 19 8.20 17.47 -9.31
C ILE A 19 8.67 16.03 -9.22
N VAL A 20 8.80 15.37 -10.38
CA VAL A 20 9.32 13.99 -10.42
C VAL A 20 10.73 13.95 -9.81
N PRO A 21 10.93 13.16 -8.75
CA PRO A 21 12.23 13.10 -8.09
C PRO A 21 13.31 12.53 -9.02
N PRO A 22 14.56 13.00 -8.91
CA PRO A 22 15.68 12.38 -9.61
C PRO A 22 15.80 10.89 -9.25
N LEU A 23 16.24 10.06 -10.19
CA LEU A 23 16.35 8.62 -10.00
C LEU A 23 17.16 8.26 -8.74
N ALA A 24 18.28 8.95 -8.47
CA ALA A 24 19.11 8.69 -7.30
C ALA A 24 18.37 8.94 -5.99
N GLU A 25 17.56 9.99 -5.91
CA GLU A 25 16.72 10.28 -4.75
C GLU A 25 15.61 9.23 -4.60
N TYR A 26 14.97 8.85 -5.70
CA TYR A 26 13.91 7.84 -5.66
C TYR A 26 14.44 6.48 -5.20
N ILE A 27 15.64 6.08 -5.62
CA ILE A 27 16.31 4.86 -5.12
C ILE A 27 16.50 4.95 -3.60
N GLN A 28 17.00 6.06 -3.07
CA GLN A 28 17.15 6.23 -1.62
C GLN A 28 15.82 6.15 -0.85
N ARG A 29 14.72 6.60 -1.46
CA ARG A 29 13.37 6.45 -0.88
C ARG A 29 12.96 4.98 -0.82
N ILE A 30 13.19 4.21 -1.89
CA ILE A 30 12.88 2.77 -1.93
C ILE A 30 13.72 2.01 -0.90
N ASP A 31 14.99 2.32 -0.77
CA ASP A 31 15.86 1.72 0.26
C ASP A 31 15.28 1.97 1.66
N ARG A 32 14.84 3.19 1.97
CA ARG A 32 14.19 3.50 3.25
C ARG A 32 12.91 2.69 3.47
N TYR A 33 12.09 2.50 2.44
CA TYR A 33 10.89 1.66 2.55
C TYR A 33 11.24 0.20 2.76
N THR A 34 12.28 -0.31 2.10
CA THR A 34 12.77 -1.68 2.24
C THR A 34 13.17 -1.99 3.69
N TYR A 35 13.90 -1.07 4.33
CA TYR A 35 14.34 -1.25 5.73
C TYR A 35 13.30 -0.77 6.76
N GLY A 36 12.27 -0.06 6.33
CA GLY A 36 11.22 0.49 7.19
C GLY A 36 9.99 -0.42 7.29
N ARG A 37 9.06 -0.23 6.38
CA ARG A 37 7.74 -0.87 6.42
C ARG A 37 7.50 -1.88 5.30
N GLY A 38 8.30 -1.86 4.25
CA GLY A 38 8.23 -2.78 3.12
C GLY A 38 7.42 -2.28 1.93
N TRP A 39 7.62 -2.95 0.82
CA TRP A 39 6.91 -2.73 -0.43
C TRP A 39 6.84 -4.02 -1.25
N ILE A 40 5.88 -4.09 -2.15
CA ILE A 40 5.72 -5.17 -3.12
C ILE A 40 5.47 -4.60 -4.51
N MET A 41 5.86 -5.32 -5.54
CA MET A 41 5.51 -4.98 -6.92
C MET A 41 5.02 -6.21 -7.67
N THR A 42 4.32 -5.98 -8.77
CA THR A 42 3.89 -7.05 -9.68
C THR A 42 4.34 -6.77 -11.09
N GLU A 43 4.67 -7.84 -11.79
CA GLU A 43 5.04 -7.83 -13.21
C GLU A 43 4.04 -8.64 -14.02
N ILE A 44 3.76 -8.17 -15.22
CA ILE A 44 2.95 -8.85 -16.22
C ILE A 44 3.76 -8.82 -17.53
N ASP A 45 4.01 -9.97 -18.12
CA ASP A 45 4.80 -10.13 -19.35
C ASP A 45 6.17 -9.41 -19.27
N SER A 46 6.86 -9.56 -18.13
CA SER A 46 8.16 -8.93 -17.82
C SER A 46 8.14 -7.39 -17.74
N ALA A 47 6.97 -6.77 -17.71
CA ALA A 47 6.81 -5.35 -17.45
C ALA A 47 6.26 -5.11 -16.04
N THR A 48 6.82 -4.15 -15.31
CA THR A 48 6.28 -3.76 -14.00
C THR A 48 4.90 -3.14 -14.18
N ALA A 49 3.88 -3.82 -13.69
CA ALA A 49 2.48 -3.40 -13.84
C ALA A 49 2.01 -2.48 -12.70
N GLY A 50 2.62 -2.57 -11.52
CA GLY A 50 2.27 -1.74 -10.38
C GLY A 50 3.09 -2.09 -9.14
N PHE A 51 2.98 -1.26 -8.11
CA PHE A 51 3.61 -1.49 -6.82
C PHE A 51 2.77 -0.88 -5.69
N CYS A 52 2.93 -1.45 -4.52
CA CYS A 52 2.31 -1.02 -3.28
C CYS A 52 3.38 -0.92 -2.21
N LEU A 53 3.33 0.11 -1.39
CA LEU A 53 4.32 0.35 -0.34
C LEU A 53 3.63 0.81 0.95
N LEU A 54 4.29 0.52 2.08
CA LEU A 54 3.91 1.00 3.40
C LEU A 54 4.84 2.12 3.83
N THR A 55 4.26 3.19 4.36
CA THR A 55 4.97 4.36 4.86
C THR A 55 4.56 4.71 6.28
N GLU A 56 5.23 5.72 6.84
CA GLU A 56 4.91 6.29 8.16
C GLU A 56 4.14 7.61 8.05
N ARG A 57 3.59 7.92 6.87
CA ARG A 57 2.86 9.17 6.66
C ARG A 57 1.67 9.27 7.60
N GLY A 58 1.63 10.33 8.41
CA GLY A 58 0.52 10.57 9.34
C GLY A 58 0.41 9.56 10.48
N VAL A 59 1.39 8.68 10.65
CA VAL A 59 1.45 7.70 11.74
C VAL A 59 2.32 8.27 12.86
N GLU A 60 1.85 8.19 14.09
CA GLU A 60 2.64 8.59 15.26
C GLU A 60 3.88 7.68 15.39
N GLN A 61 5.03 8.26 15.73
CA GLN A 61 6.29 7.50 15.89
C GLN A 61 6.19 6.37 16.92
N THR A 62 5.28 6.50 17.89
CA THR A 62 5.02 5.50 18.92
C THR A 62 4.12 4.37 18.46
N ASP A 63 3.34 4.58 17.40
CA ASP A 63 2.43 3.58 16.85
C ASP A 63 3.15 2.70 15.80
N ARG A 64 3.68 1.59 16.26
CA ARG A 64 4.38 0.62 15.42
C ARG A 64 3.46 -0.34 14.68
N PHE A 65 2.19 -0.39 15.05
CA PHE A 65 1.19 -1.30 14.50
C PHE A 65 0.31 -0.66 13.42
N THR A 66 0.55 0.60 13.10
CA THR A 66 -0.12 1.32 12.02
C THR A 66 0.87 1.66 10.92
N ALA A 67 0.44 1.56 9.66
CA ALA A 67 1.16 2.05 8.50
C ALA A 67 0.22 2.74 7.53
N ASP A 68 0.75 3.68 6.75
CA ASP A 68 0.07 4.28 5.61
C ASP A 68 0.38 3.48 4.35
N ILE A 69 -0.64 3.18 3.55
CA ILE A 69 -0.51 2.38 2.34
C ILE A 69 -0.59 3.27 1.09
N GLN A 70 0.31 3.06 0.15
CA GLN A 70 0.32 3.74 -1.14
C GLN A 70 0.35 2.73 -2.26
N LEU A 71 -0.44 2.98 -3.31
CA LEU A 71 -0.59 2.09 -4.46
C LEU A 71 -0.45 2.89 -5.76
N TYR A 72 0.39 2.39 -6.66
CA TYR A 72 0.59 2.94 -7.98
C TYR A 72 0.51 1.83 -9.02
N VAL A 73 -0.35 2.01 -10.02
CA VAL A 73 -0.58 1.05 -11.12
C VAL A 73 -0.32 1.77 -12.43
N ALA A 74 0.51 1.18 -13.29
CA ALA A 74 0.78 1.75 -14.60
C ALA A 74 -0.52 1.90 -15.40
N PRO A 75 -0.70 3.01 -16.14
CA PRO A 75 -1.97 3.34 -16.80
C PRO A 75 -2.56 2.20 -17.64
N GLU A 76 -1.72 1.50 -18.39
CA GLU A 76 -2.09 0.38 -19.26
C GLU A 76 -2.58 -0.87 -18.51
N TYR A 77 -2.29 -0.96 -17.21
CA TYR A 77 -2.69 -2.07 -16.33
C TYR A 77 -3.80 -1.69 -15.34
N GLN A 78 -4.26 -0.44 -15.37
CA GLN A 78 -5.38 -0.01 -14.52
C GLN A 78 -6.68 -0.73 -14.90
N ARG A 79 -7.61 -0.86 -13.92
CA ARG A 79 -8.92 -1.51 -14.08
C ARG A 79 -8.87 -2.99 -14.51
N ARG A 80 -7.70 -3.63 -14.43
CA ARG A 80 -7.45 -5.04 -14.75
C ARG A 80 -7.22 -5.92 -13.52
N GLY A 81 -7.58 -5.45 -12.33
CA GLY A 81 -7.42 -6.17 -11.06
C GLY A 81 -6.05 -6.02 -10.39
N VAL A 82 -5.05 -5.42 -11.06
CA VAL A 82 -3.68 -5.26 -10.54
C VAL A 82 -3.66 -4.57 -9.17
N GLY A 83 -4.35 -3.45 -9.04
CA GLY A 83 -4.43 -2.73 -7.77
C GLY A 83 -5.06 -3.55 -6.66
N ALA A 84 -6.13 -4.27 -6.94
CA ALA A 84 -6.81 -5.13 -5.97
C ALA A 84 -5.92 -6.30 -5.53
N SER A 85 -5.18 -6.92 -6.46
CA SER A 85 -4.22 -7.99 -6.14
C SER A 85 -3.11 -7.50 -5.22
N LEU A 86 -2.45 -6.38 -5.56
CA LEU A 86 -1.39 -5.78 -4.75
C LEU A 86 -1.90 -5.42 -3.34
N TYR A 87 -3.07 -4.81 -3.28
CA TYR A 87 -3.67 -4.41 -2.01
C TYR A 87 -4.02 -5.61 -1.14
N SER A 88 -4.65 -6.65 -1.72
CA SER A 88 -5.00 -7.87 -0.99
C SER A 88 -3.77 -8.58 -0.45
N LEU A 89 -2.69 -8.67 -1.25
CA LEU A 89 -1.43 -9.26 -0.81
C LEU A 89 -0.79 -8.43 0.31
N MET A 90 -0.74 -7.10 0.18
CA MET A 90 -0.19 -6.24 1.22
C MET A 90 -0.97 -6.35 2.53
N LEU A 91 -2.31 -6.37 2.48
CA LEU A 91 -3.15 -6.55 3.67
C LEU A 91 -2.95 -7.91 4.34
N ALA A 92 -2.77 -8.98 3.56
CA ALA A 92 -2.45 -10.29 4.09
C ALA A 92 -1.04 -10.33 4.75
N ILE A 93 -0.05 -9.69 4.14
CA ILE A 93 1.27 -9.50 4.74
C ILE A 93 1.16 -8.73 6.06
N MET A 94 0.38 -7.66 6.11
CA MET A 94 0.17 -6.86 7.31
C MET A 94 -0.50 -7.66 8.43
N HIS A 95 -1.44 -8.55 8.11
CA HIS A 95 -2.04 -9.49 9.07
C HIS A 95 -0.97 -10.38 9.72
N HIS A 96 -0.14 -11.04 8.91
CA HIS A 96 0.96 -11.89 9.39
C HIS A 96 2.04 -11.12 10.14
N ALA A 97 2.29 -9.86 9.73
CA ALA A 97 3.22 -8.96 10.42
C ALA A 97 2.64 -8.30 11.68
N ASN A 98 1.43 -8.70 12.10
CA ASN A 98 0.74 -8.21 13.29
C ASN A 98 0.44 -6.71 13.29
N TYR A 99 0.28 -6.09 12.12
CA TYR A 99 -0.29 -4.75 12.04
C TYR A 99 -1.75 -4.78 12.55
N ARG A 100 -2.19 -3.68 13.13
CA ARG A 100 -3.56 -3.51 13.66
C ARG A 100 -4.37 -2.51 12.88
N ARG A 101 -3.71 -1.64 12.13
CA ARG A 101 -4.36 -0.60 11.35
C ARG A 101 -3.55 -0.25 10.11
N VAL A 102 -4.27 0.08 9.05
CA VAL A 102 -3.71 0.70 7.86
C VAL A 102 -4.49 1.95 7.52
N THR A 103 -3.78 3.01 7.18
CA THR A 103 -4.33 4.28 6.72
C THR A 103 -4.04 4.50 5.24
N ALA A 104 -4.83 5.36 4.60
CA ALA A 104 -4.60 5.83 3.24
C ALA A 104 -4.97 7.32 3.15
N HIS A 105 -4.12 8.12 2.53
CA HIS A 105 -4.33 9.54 2.29
C HIS A 105 -4.71 9.76 0.83
N ILE A 106 -5.93 10.22 0.58
CA ILE A 106 -6.47 10.45 -0.77
C ILE A 106 -6.58 11.95 -1.01
N ALA A 107 -5.82 12.48 -1.95
CA ALA A 107 -5.98 13.85 -2.39
C ALA A 107 -7.29 14.01 -3.15
N LEU A 108 -8.08 15.02 -2.80
CA LEU A 108 -9.38 15.29 -3.38
C LEU A 108 -9.30 16.41 -4.45
N PRO A 109 -10.19 16.38 -5.46
CA PRO A 109 -11.21 15.35 -5.71
C PRO A 109 -10.62 14.08 -6.33
N ASN A 110 -10.97 12.90 -5.81
CA ASN A 110 -10.56 11.62 -6.37
C ASN A 110 -11.57 10.51 -6.02
N ASP A 111 -12.74 10.53 -6.62
CA ASP A 111 -13.82 9.58 -6.37
C ASP A 111 -13.42 8.14 -6.70
N ALA A 112 -12.57 7.95 -7.71
CA ALA A 112 -12.10 6.63 -8.11
C ALA A 112 -11.23 5.97 -7.03
N ALA A 113 -10.31 6.74 -6.43
CA ALA A 113 -9.48 6.24 -5.33
C ALA A 113 -10.33 5.99 -4.08
N ARG A 114 -11.25 6.91 -3.76
CA ARG A 114 -12.19 6.74 -2.63
C ARG A 114 -12.99 5.45 -2.77
N ALA A 115 -13.66 5.25 -3.89
CA ALA A 115 -14.47 4.05 -4.16
C ALA A 115 -13.62 2.76 -4.14
N PHE A 116 -12.38 2.82 -4.64
CA PHE A 116 -11.45 1.70 -4.54
C PHE A 116 -11.14 1.34 -3.09
N HIS A 117 -10.79 2.32 -2.25
CA HIS A 117 -10.49 2.08 -0.84
C HIS A 117 -11.71 1.59 -0.07
N GLU A 118 -12.90 2.15 -0.31
CA GLU A 118 -14.16 1.65 0.26
C GLU A 118 -14.39 0.18 -0.10
N LYS A 119 -14.19 -0.20 -1.38
CA LYS A 119 -14.26 -1.60 -1.82
C LYS A 119 -13.23 -2.49 -1.13
N MET A 120 -12.07 -1.97 -0.79
CA MET A 120 -11.03 -2.67 -0.03
C MET A 120 -11.26 -2.66 1.49
N GLY A 121 -12.45 -2.20 1.95
CA GLY A 121 -12.86 -2.23 3.34
C GLY A 121 -12.35 -1.06 4.20
N PHE A 122 -11.89 0.01 3.57
CA PHE A 122 -11.54 1.24 4.27
C PHE A 122 -12.79 2.09 4.53
N ARG A 123 -12.76 2.85 5.60
CA ARG A 123 -13.77 3.82 5.95
C ARG A 123 -13.17 5.23 6.04
N PRO A 124 -13.92 6.29 5.69
CA PRO A 124 -13.45 7.65 5.87
C PRO A 124 -13.36 8.00 7.35
N VAL A 125 -12.30 8.71 7.73
CA VAL A 125 -12.06 9.18 9.11
C VAL A 125 -12.23 10.69 9.20
N ARG A 126 -11.52 11.44 8.34
CA ARG A 126 -11.58 12.91 8.30
C ARG A 126 -11.17 13.42 6.93
N GLU A 127 -11.64 14.63 6.63
CA GLU A 127 -11.19 15.40 5.48
C GLU A 127 -10.59 16.71 5.99
N GLU A 128 -9.37 17.00 5.54
CA GLU A 128 -8.65 18.18 5.94
C GLU A 128 -7.70 18.63 4.82
N ASN A 129 -7.70 19.94 4.51
CA ASN A 129 -6.83 20.54 3.50
C ASN A 129 -6.88 19.84 2.12
N GLY A 130 -8.06 19.38 1.69
CA GLY A 130 -8.24 18.66 0.43
C GLY A 130 -7.70 17.24 0.43
N VAL A 131 -7.45 16.65 1.60
CA VAL A 131 -7.03 15.26 1.76
C VAL A 131 -8.05 14.51 2.61
N LEU A 132 -8.56 13.40 2.08
CA LEU A 132 -9.38 12.44 2.80
C LEU A 132 -8.49 11.38 3.44
N LEU A 133 -8.50 11.30 4.76
CA LEU A 133 -7.92 10.18 5.49
C LEU A 133 -8.93 9.05 5.57
N MET A 134 -8.53 7.89 5.11
CA MET A 134 -9.28 6.65 5.28
C MET A 134 -8.49 5.65 6.11
N GLU A 135 -9.18 4.77 6.82
CA GLU A 135 -8.57 3.73 7.63
C GLU A 135 -9.27 2.38 7.48
N ARG A 136 -8.52 1.32 7.73
CA ARG A 136 -9.03 -0.03 7.88
C ARG A 136 -8.33 -0.69 9.07
N GLU A 137 -9.11 -1.36 9.93
CA GLU A 137 -8.57 -2.24 10.95
C GLU A 137 -8.08 -3.54 10.32
N ILE A 138 -6.97 -4.04 10.86
CA ILE A 138 -6.37 -5.33 10.49
C ILE A 138 -6.40 -6.20 11.74
N GLU A 139 -6.98 -7.38 11.61
CA GLU A 139 -6.88 -8.40 12.64
C GLU A 139 -5.46 -8.99 12.60
N PRO A 140 -4.66 -8.86 13.65
CA PRO A 140 -3.30 -9.40 13.64
C PRO A 140 -3.33 -10.93 13.80
N GLU A 141 -2.36 -11.64 13.22
CA GLU A 141 -2.23 -13.09 13.39
C GLU A 141 -1.99 -13.46 14.85
N ASN A 142 -1.20 -12.66 15.55
CA ASN A 142 -0.95 -12.81 16.99
C ASN A 142 -1.32 -11.52 17.74
N PRO A 143 -2.54 -11.41 18.30
CA PRO A 143 -2.99 -10.23 19.04
C PRO A 143 -2.15 -9.89 20.27
N ASP A 144 -1.52 -10.91 20.86
CA ASP A 144 -0.69 -10.76 22.07
C ASP A 144 0.79 -10.52 21.75
N ALA A 145 1.15 -10.40 20.47
CA ALA A 145 2.51 -10.12 20.07
C ALA A 145 3.01 -8.83 20.72
N GLU A 146 4.15 -8.93 21.40
CA GLU A 146 4.84 -7.79 21.93
C GLU A 146 5.20 -6.80 20.82
N ARG A 147 5.38 -5.53 21.16
CA ARG A 147 5.84 -4.49 20.24
C ARG A 147 7.15 -4.94 19.58
N PHE A 148 7.12 -5.10 18.25
CA PHE A 148 8.34 -5.33 17.50
C PHE A 148 9.29 -4.15 17.70
N THR A 149 10.46 -4.43 18.24
CA THR A 149 11.54 -3.42 18.42
C THR A 149 12.46 -3.35 17.22
N LYS A 150 12.30 -4.27 16.25
CA LYS A 150 13.12 -4.40 15.05
C LYS A 150 12.24 -4.37 13.81
N PRO A 151 12.80 -4.01 12.63
CA PRO A 151 12.10 -4.19 11.38
C PRO A 151 11.60 -5.64 11.26
N TYR A 152 10.36 -5.79 10.87
CA TYR A 152 9.79 -7.11 10.60
C TYR A 152 10.36 -7.61 9.26
N LEU A 153 11.02 -8.73 9.27
CA LEU A 153 11.43 -9.45 8.07
C LEU A 153 10.34 -10.47 7.77
N ILE A 154 9.73 -10.33 6.61
CA ILE A 154 8.76 -11.31 6.12
C ILE A 154 9.57 -12.53 5.67
N GLU A 155 9.40 -13.63 6.38
CA GLU A 155 9.97 -14.92 5.96
C GLU A 155 9.28 -15.39 4.68
N ASN A 156 9.97 -16.20 3.87
CA ASN A 156 9.40 -16.71 2.63
C ASN A 156 8.08 -17.46 2.84
N GLU A 157 7.95 -18.18 3.95
CA GLU A 157 6.72 -18.90 4.28
C GLU A 157 5.54 -17.95 4.53
N ASP A 158 5.75 -16.83 5.22
CA ASP A 158 4.74 -15.81 5.48
C ASP A 158 4.30 -15.13 4.19
N TYR A 159 5.26 -14.83 3.30
CA TYR A 159 4.98 -14.27 2.00
C TYR A 159 4.14 -15.22 1.13
N GLU A 160 4.51 -16.51 1.06
CA GLU A 160 3.74 -17.50 0.29
C GLU A 160 2.34 -17.70 0.86
N ARG A 161 2.17 -17.76 2.18
CA ARG A 161 0.84 -17.79 2.83
C ARG A 161 0.00 -16.57 2.47
N ALA A 162 0.58 -15.37 2.55
CA ALA A 162 -0.10 -14.14 2.20
C ALA A 162 -0.49 -14.11 0.71
N ARG A 163 0.37 -14.61 -0.17
CA ARG A 163 0.12 -14.73 -1.61
C ARG A 163 -1.05 -15.66 -1.91
N GLU A 164 -1.13 -16.81 -1.26
CA GLU A 164 -2.24 -17.76 -1.42
C GLU A 164 -3.56 -17.18 -0.93
N GLN A 165 -3.56 -16.49 0.22
CA GLN A 165 -4.73 -15.79 0.73
C GLN A 165 -5.21 -14.69 -0.23
N ALA A 166 -4.29 -13.86 -0.74
CA ALA A 166 -4.61 -12.81 -1.69
C ALA A 166 -5.20 -13.38 -3.00
N ALA A 167 -4.64 -14.48 -3.51
CA ALA A 167 -5.16 -15.15 -4.70
C ALA A 167 -6.59 -15.68 -4.49
N THR A 168 -6.91 -16.15 -3.29
CA THR A 168 -8.25 -16.62 -2.92
C THR A 168 -9.24 -15.46 -2.86
N LEU A 169 -8.86 -14.33 -2.27
CA LEU A 169 -9.69 -13.12 -2.19
C LEU A 169 -10.01 -12.54 -3.57
N VAL A 170 -9.02 -12.50 -4.47
CA VAL A 170 -9.21 -12.00 -5.84
C VAL A 170 -10.15 -12.91 -6.63
N ARG A 171 -10.02 -14.23 -6.50
CA ARG A 171 -10.92 -15.20 -7.16
C ARG A 171 -12.35 -15.14 -6.60
N GLY A 172 -12.50 -14.90 -5.29
CA GLY A 172 -13.81 -14.73 -4.65
C GLY A 172 -14.55 -13.46 -5.07
N ALA A 173 -13.81 -12.38 -5.37
CA ALA A 173 -14.37 -11.10 -5.82
C ALA A 173 -14.76 -11.08 -7.31
N ALA A 174 -14.36 -12.09 -8.09
CA ALA A 174 -14.68 -12.25 -9.53
C ALA A 174 -15.95 -13.07 -9.79
N ARG A 175 -16.64 -13.51 -8.76
CA ARG A 175 -17.94 -14.18 -8.80
C ARG A 175 -19.03 -13.24 -8.29
#